data_c16920e0f8b2ca160b1abf410377ebeb
#
_entry.id   c16920e0f8b2ca160b1abf410377ebeb
#
_cell.length_a   1.000
_cell.length_b   1.000
_cell.length_c   1.000
_cell.angle_alpha   90.00
_cell.angle_beta   90.00
_cell.angle_gamma   90.00
#
_symmetry.space_group_name_H-M   'P 1'
#
loop_
_entity.id
_entity.type
_entity.pdbx_description
1 polymer ?
#
loop_
_entity_poly.entity_id
_entity_poly.type
_entity_poly.pdbx_seq_one_letter_code
_entity_poly.pdbx_strand_id
1 'polypeptide(L)'
;LRRFPSTVCFVLALTAYLVYLVATDLDDDRKLVMVLGYYFSIGTLLSLTLHLWSEEIKSKIKGVIVHIVMHVLLIADAVYLYSLSPEQSLTEIGIAHGAAILALWLSAFFLSFIKEKNDIPSWNFASYTVGAFVTANVVGLIMSGGISLLVFSLRQLFNVDVGWNCYLYILIICSVLLPMLLFLGMLPKDEQK
;
A
#
# COMPACT_ATOMS: atom_id res chain seq x y z
N LEU A 1 10.82 4.12 9.60
CA LEU A 1 10.01 2.91 9.83
C LEU A 1 9.37 2.90 11.23
N ARG A 2 10.06 3.34 12.30
CA ARG A 2 9.49 3.41 13.66
C ARG A 2 8.33 4.42 13.80
N ARG A 3 8.20 5.34 12.85
CA ARG A 3 7.13 6.36 12.82
C ARG A 3 5.79 5.77 12.38
N PHE A 4 5.77 4.77 11.49
CA PHE A 4 4.57 4.20 10.88
C PHE A 4 4.44 2.68 11.15
N PRO A 5 4.31 2.24 12.42
CA PRO A 5 4.36 0.80 12.73
C PRO A 5 3.19 0.01 12.11
N SER A 6 1.97 0.54 12.16
CA SER A 6 0.79 -0.08 11.57
C SER A 6 0.89 -0.20 10.06
N THR A 7 1.32 0.86 9.37
CA THR A 7 1.51 0.86 7.91
C THR A 7 2.56 -0.16 7.48
N VAL A 8 3.69 -0.22 8.20
CA VAL A 8 4.74 -1.23 7.93
C VAL A 8 4.20 -2.64 8.11
N CYS A 9 3.37 -2.88 9.14
CA CYS A 9 2.74 -4.18 9.37
C CYS A 9 1.83 -4.58 8.19
N PHE A 10 1.01 -3.66 7.68
CA PHE A 10 0.17 -3.90 6.51
C PHE A 10 0.97 -4.11 5.22
N VAL A 11 2.06 -3.37 5.01
CA VAL A 11 2.97 -3.57 3.86
C VAL A 11 3.59 -4.97 3.90
N LEU A 12 4.06 -5.39 5.06
CA LEU A 12 4.63 -6.74 5.23
C LEU A 12 3.57 -7.82 5.03
N ALA A 13 2.36 -7.63 5.56
CA ALA A 13 1.24 -8.55 5.37
C ALA A 13 0.83 -8.65 3.90
N LEU A 14 0.73 -7.52 3.19
CA LEU A 14 0.47 -7.49 1.74
C LEU A 14 1.55 -8.23 0.96
N THR A 15 2.82 -7.96 1.27
CA THR A 15 3.94 -8.62 0.59
C THR A 15 3.91 -10.14 0.84
N ALA A 16 3.75 -10.56 2.08
CA ALA A 16 3.64 -11.98 2.44
C ALA A 16 2.45 -12.64 1.74
N TYR A 17 1.32 -11.94 1.67
CA TYR A 17 0.14 -12.41 0.96
C TYR A 17 0.41 -12.60 -0.54
N LEU A 18 1.05 -11.62 -1.21
CA LEU A 18 1.39 -11.73 -2.63
C LEU A 18 2.39 -12.86 -2.90
N VAL A 19 3.39 -13.04 -2.02
CA VAL A 19 4.33 -14.17 -2.11
C VAL A 19 3.61 -15.50 -1.93
N TYR A 20 2.68 -15.58 -1.00
CA TYR A 20 1.85 -16.77 -0.80
C TYR A 20 1.00 -17.12 -2.04
N LEU A 21 0.41 -16.11 -2.70
CA LEU A 21 -0.34 -16.30 -3.95
C LEU A 21 0.51 -16.88 -5.09
N VAL A 22 1.77 -16.46 -5.19
CA VAL A 22 2.70 -17.00 -6.21
C VAL A 22 3.14 -18.43 -5.86
N ALA A 23 3.21 -18.76 -4.58
CA ALA A 23 3.64 -20.08 -4.10
C ALA A 23 2.54 -21.14 -4.20
N THR A 24 1.27 -20.72 -4.15
CA THR A 24 0.11 -21.61 -4.14
C THR A 24 -0.73 -21.40 -5.40
N ASP A 25 -0.97 -22.48 -6.16
CA ASP A 25 -1.95 -22.47 -7.25
C ASP A 25 -3.37 -22.43 -6.64
N LEU A 26 -3.82 -21.23 -6.27
CA LEU A 26 -5.14 -21.01 -5.68
C LEU A 26 -6.21 -20.93 -6.78
N ASP A 27 -6.70 -22.07 -7.23
CA ASP A 27 -7.87 -22.14 -8.14
C ASP A 27 -9.20 -22.15 -7.38
N ASP A 28 -9.21 -22.50 -6.08
CA ASP A 28 -10.43 -22.86 -5.36
C ASP A 28 -11.25 -21.67 -4.82
N ASP A 29 -10.67 -20.51 -4.54
CA ASP A 29 -11.45 -19.39 -3.97
C ASP A 29 -10.98 -18.00 -4.45
N ARG A 30 -11.14 -17.73 -5.74
CA ARG A 30 -10.77 -16.43 -6.36
C ARG A 30 -11.37 -15.24 -5.65
N LYS A 31 -12.56 -15.39 -5.07
CA LYS A 31 -13.26 -14.32 -4.37
C LYS A 31 -12.55 -13.95 -3.07
N LEU A 32 -12.18 -14.94 -2.27
CA LEU A 32 -11.41 -14.72 -1.04
C LEU A 32 -10.08 -14.05 -1.34
N VAL A 33 -9.40 -14.51 -2.39
CA VAL A 33 -8.14 -13.93 -2.87
C VAL A 33 -8.30 -12.46 -3.20
N MET A 34 -9.32 -12.08 -3.96
CA MET A 34 -9.57 -10.68 -4.31
C MET A 34 -9.88 -9.82 -3.08
N VAL A 35 -10.73 -10.31 -2.18
CA VAL A 35 -11.13 -9.59 -0.96
C VAL A 35 -9.95 -9.38 0.00
N LEU A 36 -9.10 -10.39 0.19
CA LEU A 36 -7.90 -10.25 1.02
C LEU A 36 -6.89 -9.29 0.40
N GLY A 37 -6.66 -9.36 -0.91
CA GLY A 37 -5.80 -8.42 -1.63
C GLY A 37 -6.28 -6.98 -1.48
N TYR A 38 -7.59 -6.76 -1.64
CA TYR A 38 -8.23 -5.49 -1.39
C TYR A 38 -8.02 -5.02 0.06
N TYR A 39 -8.32 -5.86 1.05
CA TYR A 39 -8.18 -5.54 2.46
C TYR A 39 -6.75 -5.10 2.83
N PHE A 40 -5.73 -5.81 2.40
CA PHE A 40 -4.34 -5.44 2.69
C PHE A 40 -3.89 -4.18 1.95
N SER A 41 -4.33 -3.99 0.69
CA SER A 41 -3.99 -2.80 -0.10
C SER A 41 -4.60 -1.54 0.49
N ILE A 42 -5.92 -1.55 0.76
CA ILE A 42 -6.62 -0.43 1.40
C ILE A 42 -6.13 -0.22 2.82
N GLY A 43 -5.90 -1.29 3.58
CA GLY A 43 -5.37 -1.22 4.94
C GLY A 43 -4.03 -0.50 5.02
N THR A 44 -3.17 -0.69 4.02
CA THR A 44 -1.89 0.04 3.92
C THR A 44 -2.11 1.55 3.76
N LEU A 45 -2.96 1.97 2.81
CA LEU A 45 -3.28 3.38 2.57
C LEU A 45 -4.02 4.01 3.76
N LEU A 46 -5.00 3.31 4.29
CA LEU A 46 -5.79 3.76 5.44
C LEU A 46 -4.90 3.96 6.67
N SER A 47 -4.04 2.98 6.99
CA SER A 47 -3.08 3.09 8.09
C SER A 47 -2.14 4.28 7.94
N LEU A 48 -1.65 4.54 6.73
CA LEU A 48 -0.80 5.70 6.45
C LEU A 48 -1.56 7.01 6.68
N THR A 49 -2.73 7.15 6.08
CA THR A 49 -3.57 8.35 6.18
C THR A 49 -3.96 8.64 7.63
N LEU A 50 -4.40 7.62 8.36
CA LEU A 50 -4.78 7.75 9.77
C LEU A 50 -3.60 8.12 10.64
N HIS A 51 -2.41 7.61 10.35
CA HIS A 51 -1.21 7.95 11.10
C HIS A 51 -0.83 9.42 10.88
N LEU A 52 -0.79 9.88 9.63
CA LEU A 52 -0.52 11.28 9.28
C LEU A 52 -1.55 12.22 9.94
N TRP A 53 -2.83 11.84 9.93
CA TRP A 53 -3.88 12.61 10.60
C TRP A 53 -3.76 12.57 12.13
N SER A 54 -3.36 11.44 12.72
CA SER A 54 -3.20 11.32 14.17
C SER A 54 -2.08 12.19 14.74
N GLU A 55 -1.07 12.53 13.93
CA GLU A 55 -0.01 13.46 14.29
C GLU A 55 -0.56 14.88 14.57
N GLU A 56 -1.63 15.28 13.86
CA GLU A 56 -2.32 16.56 14.05
C GLU A 56 -3.30 16.56 15.23
N ILE A 57 -3.71 15.40 15.71
CA ILE A 57 -4.64 15.27 16.82
C ILE A 57 -3.85 15.37 18.15
N LYS A 58 -4.05 16.45 18.90
CA LYS A 58 -3.40 16.67 20.20
C LYS A 58 -3.66 15.56 21.24
N SER A 59 -4.70 14.74 21.07
CA SER A 59 -5.09 13.66 21.99
C SER A 59 -4.74 12.30 21.42
N LYS A 60 -3.74 11.64 22.01
CA LYS A 60 -3.33 10.27 21.64
C LYS A 60 -4.47 9.25 21.71
N ILE A 61 -5.37 9.40 22.71
CA ILE A 61 -6.52 8.50 22.89
C ILE A 61 -7.49 8.60 21.72
N LYS A 62 -7.80 9.83 21.26
CA LYS A 62 -8.68 10.03 20.10
C LYS A 62 -8.07 9.45 18.82
N GLY A 63 -6.77 9.61 18.62
CA GLY A 63 -6.07 9.00 17.48
C GLY A 63 -6.20 7.46 17.47
N VAL A 64 -5.98 6.80 18.60
CA VAL A 64 -6.11 5.34 18.72
C VAL A 64 -7.55 4.88 18.47
N ILE A 65 -8.56 5.57 19.02
CA ILE A 65 -9.97 5.24 18.82
C ILE A 65 -10.32 5.32 17.33
N VAL A 66 -9.91 6.40 16.65
CA VAL A 66 -10.15 6.57 15.21
C VAL A 66 -9.49 5.45 14.40
N HIS A 67 -8.26 5.08 14.71
CA HIS A 67 -7.59 3.94 14.07
C HIS A 67 -8.40 2.64 14.23
N ILE A 68 -8.85 2.31 15.43
CA ILE A 68 -9.62 1.10 15.69
C ILE A 68 -10.94 1.13 14.91
N VAL A 69 -11.70 2.23 15.00
CA VAL A 69 -13.00 2.37 14.32
C VAL A 69 -12.86 2.20 12.81
N MET A 70 -11.87 2.87 12.20
CA MET A 70 -11.67 2.82 10.75
C MET A 70 -11.22 1.42 10.27
N HIS A 71 -10.40 0.71 11.05
CA HIS A 71 -10.01 -0.66 10.72
C HIS A 71 -11.17 -1.65 10.89
N VAL A 72 -12.05 -1.44 11.89
CA VAL A 72 -13.28 -2.23 12.04
C VAL A 72 -14.20 -2.01 10.86
N LEU A 73 -14.36 -0.77 10.39
CA LEU A 73 -15.13 -0.47 9.18
C LEU A 73 -14.54 -1.13 7.93
N LEU A 74 -13.22 -1.13 7.79
CA LEU A 74 -12.55 -1.81 6.68
C LEU A 74 -12.78 -3.34 6.71
N ILE A 75 -12.76 -3.94 7.89
CA ILE A 75 -13.10 -5.37 8.06
C ILE A 75 -14.56 -5.62 7.69
N ALA A 76 -15.46 -4.78 8.16
CA ALA A 76 -16.90 -4.89 7.82
C ALA A 76 -17.14 -4.78 6.32
N ASP A 77 -16.45 -3.86 5.63
CA ASP A 77 -16.50 -3.72 4.17
C ASP A 77 -15.95 -4.96 3.46
N ALA A 78 -14.82 -5.51 3.90
CA ALA A 78 -14.26 -6.75 3.34
C ALA A 78 -15.22 -7.94 3.52
N VAL A 79 -15.85 -8.07 4.68
CA VAL A 79 -16.86 -9.11 4.95
C VAL A 79 -18.09 -8.90 4.06
N TYR A 80 -18.54 -7.66 3.90
CA TYR A 80 -19.64 -7.31 2.99
C TYR A 80 -19.31 -7.70 1.55
N LEU A 81 -18.12 -7.35 1.03
CA LEU A 81 -17.66 -7.75 -0.30
C LEU A 81 -17.64 -9.27 -0.47
N TYR A 82 -17.21 -9.99 0.55
CA TYR A 82 -17.22 -11.45 0.52
C TYR A 82 -18.63 -12.03 0.50
N SER A 83 -19.62 -11.37 1.10
CA SER A 83 -21.01 -11.83 1.15
C SER A 83 -21.79 -11.59 -0.15
N LEU A 84 -21.32 -10.67 -1.02
CA LEU A 84 -22.01 -10.35 -2.27
C LEU A 84 -22.07 -11.54 -3.23
N SER A 85 -23.19 -11.72 -3.93
CA SER A 85 -23.30 -12.76 -4.98
C SER A 85 -22.53 -12.35 -6.26
N PRO A 86 -22.04 -13.31 -7.06
CA PRO A 86 -21.30 -13.00 -8.29
C PRO A 86 -22.11 -12.22 -9.36
N GLU A 87 -23.42 -12.21 -9.24
CA GLU A 87 -24.33 -11.54 -10.17
C GLU A 87 -24.54 -10.05 -9.84
N GLN A 88 -24.15 -9.63 -8.63
CA GLN A 88 -24.23 -8.21 -8.30
C GLN A 88 -23.16 -7.43 -9.04
N SER A 89 -23.58 -6.30 -9.61
CA SER A 89 -22.80 -5.46 -10.52
C SER A 89 -21.40 -5.14 -9.95
N LEU A 90 -20.41 -5.96 -10.31
CA LEU A 90 -18.99 -5.75 -9.99
C LEU A 90 -18.48 -4.38 -10.44
N THR A 91 -19.13 -3.79 -11.44
CA THR A 91 -18.76 -2.48 -12.00
C THR A 91 -19.07 -1.34 -11.02
N GLU A 92 -20.26 -1.33 -10.42
CA GLU A 92 -20.66 -0.27 -9.49
C GLU A 92 -19.81 -0.32 -8.22
N ILE A 93 -19.57 -1.53 -7.71
CA ILE A 93 -18.72 -1.76 -6.54
C ILE A 93 -17.26 -1.37 -6.86
N GLY A 94 -16.75 -1.75 -8.02
CA GLY A 94 -15.40 -1.37 -8.46
C GLY A 94 -15.22 0.14 -8.58
N ILE A 95 -16.22 0.86 -9.09
CA ILE A 95 -16.21 2.32 -9.17
C ILE A 95 -16.24 2.93 -7.75
N ALA A 96 -17.10 2.44 -6.87
CA ALA A 96 -17.19 2.93 -5.49
C ALA A 96 -15.87 2.75 -4.73
N HIS A 97 -15.24 1.58 -4.85
CA HIS A 97 -13.96 1.29 -4.22
C HIS A 97 -12.81 2.07 -4.84
N GLY A 98 -12.80 2.23 -6.16
CA GLY A 98 -11.85 3.10 -6.85
C GLY A 98 -11.94 4.56 -6.37
N ALA A 99 -13.15 5.07 -6.21
CA ALA A 99 -13.38 6.39 -5.64
C ALA A 99 -12.93 6.50 -4.18
N ALA A 100 -13.16 5.46 -3.36
CA ALA A 100 -12.69 5.41 -1.98
C ALA A 100 -11.15 5.40 -1.88
N ILE A 101 -10.46 4.66 -2.75
CA ILE A 101 -8.99 4.66 -2.84
C ILE A 101 -8.47 6.06 -3.18
N LEU A 102 -9.06 6.70 -4.20
CA LEU A 102 -8.69 8.07 -4.58
C LEU A 102 -8.95 9.06 -3.45
N ALA A 103 -10.09 8.94 -2.75
CA ALA A 103 -10.41 9.77 -1.60
C ALA A 103 -9.42 9.59 -0.46
N LEU A 104 -9.01 8.37 -0.14
CA LEU A 104 -7.97 8.08 0.85
C LEU A 104 -6.62 8.66 0.43
N TRP A 105 -6.26 8.52 -0.84
CA TRP A 105 -5.02 9.07 -1.38
C TRP A 105 -5.00 10.60 -1.26
N LEU A 106 -6.05 11.27 -1.70
CA LEU A 106 -6.17 12.72 -1.57
C LEU A 106 -6.21 13.17 -0.10
N SER A 107 -6.91 12.43 0.76
CA SER A 107 -6.99 12.75 2.18
C SER A 107 -5.64 12.69 2.88
N ALA A 108 -4.74 11.80 2.47
CA ALA A 108 -3.39 11.72 3.00
C ALA A 108 -2.59 13.03 2.80
N PHE A 109 -2.86 13.77 1.69
CA PHE A 109 -2.20 15.04 1.40
C PHE A 109 -2.82 16.24 2.12
N PHE A 110 -4.13 16.25 2.32
CA PHE A 110 -4.86 17.45 2.76
C PHE A 110 -5.31 17.41 4.23
N LEU A 111 -5.57 16.22 4.79
CA LEU A 111 -6.09 16.09 6.16
C LEU A 111 -5.18 16.71 7.22
N SER A 112 -3.87 16.62 7.04
CA SER A 112 -2.89 17.19 7.97
C SER A 112 -2.87 18.72 7.99
N PHE A 113 -3.48 19.38 7.00
CA PHE A 113 -3.40 20.84 6.83
C PHE A 113 -4.76 21.55 6.87
N ILE A 114 -5.86 20.84 7.18
CA ILE A 114 -7.22 21.43 7.22
C ILE A 114 -7.33 22.63 8.16
N LYS A 115 -6.47 22.69 9.19
CA LYS A 115 -6.47 23.79 10.19
C LYS A 115 -5.53 24.93 9.84
N GLU A 116 -4.68 24.76 8.85
CA GLU A 116 -3.73 25.78 8.46
C GLU A 116 -4.39 26.83 7.56
N LYS A 117 -4.13 28.10 7.83
CA LYS A 117 -4.66 29.24 7.04
C LYS A 117 -3.83 29.55 5.79
N ASN A 118 -2.67 28.90 5.64
CA ASN A 118 -1.74 29.14 4.55
C ASN A 118 -1.58 27.84 3.75
N ASP A 119 -1.75 27.92 2.44
CA ASP A 119 -1.68 26.76 1.53
C ASP A 119 -0.26 26.31 1.21
N ILE A 120 0.76 27.16 1.50
CA ILE A 120 2.17 26.88 1.17
C ILE A 120 2.71 25.60 1.83
N PRO A 121 2.50 25.36 3.15
CA PRO A 121 2.97 24.13 3.79
C PRO A 121 2.32 22.88 3.17
N SER A 122 1.03 22.94 2.90
CA SER A 122 0.26 21.85 2.26
C SER A 122 0.81 21.51 0.89
N TRP A 123 1.08 22.52 0.08
CA TRP A 123 1.65 22.35 -1.25
C TRP A 123 3.08 21.77 -1.21
N ASN A 124 3.91 22.26 -0.31
CA ASN A 124 5.28 21.76 -0.14
C ASN A 124 5.27 20.30 0.30
N PHE A 125 4.42 19.94 1.27
CA PHE A 125 4.25 18.56 1.72
C PHE A 125 3.78 17.65 0.58
N ALA A 126 2.76 18.05 -0.18
CA ALA A 126 2.25 17.29 -1.32
C ALA A 126 3.34 17.08 -2.38
N SER A 127 4.07 18.14 -2.76
CA SER A 127 5.15 18.06 -3.75
C SER A 127 6.28 17.13 -3.28
N TYR A 128 6.65 17.23 -2.00
CA TYR A 128 7.69 16.38 -1.42
C TYR A 128 7.26 14.90 -1.37
N THR A 129 6.00 14.65 -1.00
CA THR A 129 5.44 13.30 -0.91
C THR A 129 5.33 12.65 -2.29
N VAL A 130 4.89 13.41 -3.30
CA VAL A 130 4.86 12.92 -4.69
C VAL A 130 6.28 12.63 -5.19
N GLY A 131 7.24 13.52 -4.92
CA GLY A 131 8.65 13.31 -5.26
C GLY A 131 9.23 12.06 -4.60
N ALA A 132 8.96 11.86 -3.30
CA ALA A 132 9.36 10.68 -2.55
C ALA A 132 8.74 9.40 -3.13
N PHE A 133 7.45 9.44 -3.47
CA PHE A 133 6.75 8.32 -4.08
C PHE A 133 7.33 7.94 -5.45
N VAL A 134 7.55 8.93 -6.32
CA VAL A 134 8.16 8.69 -7.65
C VAL A 134 9.57 8.13 -7.50
N THR A 135 10.39 8.74 -6.64
CA THR A 135 11.77 8.29 -6.42
C THR A 135 11.81 6.85 -5.89
N ALA A 136 10.98 6.51 -4.91
CA ALA A 136 10.91 5.17 -4.35
C ALA A 136 10.53 4.13 -5.41
N ASN A 137 9.54 4.45 -6.27
CA ASN A 137 9.11 3.56 -7.35
C ASN A 137 10.19 3.41 -8.44
N VAL A 138 10.87 4.49 -8.83
CA VAL A 138 11.97 4.42 -9.79
C VAL A 138 13.10 3.53 -9.28
N VAL A 139 13.48 3.67 -8.00
CA VAL A 139 14.49 2.78 -7.37
C VAL A 139 14.01 1.32 -7.39
N GLY A 140 12.76 1.06 -7.04
CA GLY A 140 12.17 -0.28 -7.07
C GLY A 140 12.20 -0.90 -8.47
N LEU A 141 11.83 -0.14 -9.50
CA LEU A 141 11.85 -0.58 -10.90
C LEU A 141 13.27 -0.90 -11.38
N ILE A 142 14.25 -0.04 -11.08
CA ILE A 142 15.66 -0.27 -11.42
C ILE A 142 16.18 -1.55 -10.75
N MET A 143 15.88 -1.73 -9.45
CA MET A 143 16.28 -2.92 -8.71
C MET A 143 15.62 -4.18 -9.27
N SER A 144 14.32 -4.14 -9.53
CA SER A 144 13.58 -5.25 -10.13
C SER A 144 14.14 -5.64 -11.49
N GLY A 145 14.35 -4.65 -12.37
CA GLY A 145 14.91 -4.87 -13.70
C GLY A 145 16.34 -5.41 -13.64
N GLY A 146 17.20 -4.83 -12.80
CA GLY A 146 18.59 -5.25 -12.64
C GLY A 146 18.74 -6.68 -12.12
N ILE A 147 18.00 -7.04 -11.06
CA ILE A 147 18.01 -8.39 -10.50
C ILE A 147 17.42 -9.40 -11.48
N SER A 148 16.29 -9.07 -12.15
CA SER A 148 15.68 -9.94 -13.15
C SER A 148 16.61 -10.19 -14.34
N LEU A 149 17.33 -9.17 -14.80
CA LEU A 149 18.30 -9.30 -15.88
C LEU A 149 19.51 -10.15 -15.46
N LEU A 150 19.97 -10.02 -14.22
CA LEU A 150 21.02 -10.85 -13.67
C LEU A 150 20.60 -12.33 -13.61
N VAL A 151 19.40 -12.62 -13.08
CA VAL A 151 18.85 -13.98 -13.04
C VAL A 151 18.68 -14.55 -14.45
N PHE A 152 18.19 -13.75 -15.39
CA PHE A 152 18.08 -14.14 -16.79
C PHE A 152 19.45 -14.47 -17.40
N SER A 153 20.47 -13.65 -17.14
CA SER A 153 21.83 -13.89 -17.63
C SER A 153 22.43 -15.18 -17.07
N LEU A 154 22.23 -15.44 -15.77
CA LEU A 154 22.67 -16.71 -15.14
C LEU A 154 21.98 -17.91 -15.76
N ARG A 155 20.66 -17.82 -16.02
CA ARG A 155 19.90 -18.87 -16.70
C ARG A 155 20.50 -19.18 -18.08
N GLN A 156 20.82 -18.15 -18.86
CA GLN A 156 21.36 -18.32 -20.23
C GLN A 156 22.80 -18.82 -20.25
N LEU A 157 23.65 -18.34 -19.33
CA LEU A 157 25.08 -18.69 -19.33
C LEU A 157 25.35 -20.05 -18.70
N PHE A 158 24.64 -20.40 -17.65
CA PHE A 158 24.87 -21.61 -16.86
C PHE A 158 23.81 -22.69 -17.08
N ASN A 159 22.85 -22.45 -17.97
CA ASN A 159 21.73 -23.36 -18.25
C ASN A 159 20.97 -23.81 -16.97
N VAL A 160 20.87 -22.90 -15.99
CA VAL A 160 20.13 -23.14 -14.74
C VAL A 160 18.65 -23.01 -15.02
N ASP A 161 17.86 -24.01 -14.64
CA ASP A 161 16.41 -23.92 -14.78
C ASP A 161 15.81 -23.04 -13.66
N VAL A 162 15.53 -21.80 -14.03
CA VAL A 162 14.86 -20.83 -13.13
C VAL A 162 13.40 -20.72 -13.53
N GLY A 163 12.52 -21.15 -12.65
CA GLY A 163 11.08 -21.06 -12.86
C GLY A 163 10.59 -19.61 -12.94
N TRP A 164 9.45 -19.41 -13.63
CA TRP A 164 8.81 -18.09 -13.78
C TRP A 164 8.49 -17.41 -12.42
N ASN A 165 8.15 -18.19 -11.42
CA ASN A 165 7.84 -17.71 -10.08
C ASN A 165 8.98 -16.91 -9.44
N CYS A 166 10.23 -17.21 -9.77
CA CYS A 166 11.39 -16.43 -9.29
C CYS A 166 11.30 -14.97 -9.70
N TYR A 167 10.91 -14.69 -10.95
CA TYR A 167 10.75 -13.32 -11.43
C TYR A 167 9.56 -12.61 -10.75
N LEU A 168 8.49 -13.33 -10.43
CA LEU A 168 7.36 -12.79 -9.69
C LEU A 168 7.75 -12.42 -8.24
N TYR A 169 8.55 -13.24 -7.57
CA TYR A 169 9.07 -12.91 -6.25
C TYR A 169 9.96 -11.67 -6.27
N ILE A 170 10.85 -11.55 -7.27
CA ILE A 170 11.68 -10.36 -7.46
C ILE A 170 10.80 -9.13 -7.66
N LEU A 171 9.78 -9.23 -8.51
CA LEU A 171 8.84 -8.15 -8.78
C LEU A 171 8.12 -7.71 -7.49
N ILE A 172 7.57 -8.64 -6.72
CA ILE A 172 6.85 -8.34 -5.48
C ILE A 172 7.76 -7.63 -4.47
N ILE A 173 8.95 -8.16 -4.23
CA ILE A 173 9.87 -7.59 -3.24
C ILE A 173 10.38 -6.23 -3.70
N CYS A 174 10.79 -6.09 -4.96
CA CYS A 174 11.39 -4.86 -5.46
C CYS A 174 10.38 -3.80 -5.88
N SER A 175 9.14 -4.15 -6.25
CA SER A 175 8.13 -3.18 -6.70
C SER A 175 7.03 -2.91 -5.68
N VAL A 176 6.88 -3.73 -4.65
CA VAL A 176 5.90 -3.50 -3.58
C VAL A 176 6.60 -3.20 -2.26
N LEU A 177 7.39 -4.14 -1.72
CA LEU A 177 7.98 -3.99 -0.41
C LEU A 177 9.01 -2.85 -0.36
N LEU A 178 9.99 -2.88 -1.24
CA LEU A 178 11.10 -1.93 -1.25
C LEU A 178 10.61 -0.48 -1.46
N PRO A 179 9.80 -0.15 -2.49
CA PRO A 179 9.33 1.21 -2.69
C PRO A 179 8.47 1.73 -1.55
N MET A 180 7.61 0.89 -0.98
CA MET A 180 6.78 1.30 0.16
C MET A 180 7.61 1.62 1.39
N LEU A 181 8.62 0.81 1.71
CA LEU A 181 9.51 1.07 2.85
C LEU A 181 10.38 2.32 2.61
N LEU A 182 10.89 2.51 1.39
CA LEU A 182 11.63 3.72 1.01
C LEU A 182 10.75 4.96 1.12
N PHE A 183 9.56 4.92 0.54
CA PHE A 183 8.59 5.99 0.59
C PHE A 183 8.27 6.42 2.03
N LEU A 184 7.95 5.46 2.92
CA LEU A 184 7.70 5.73 4.34
C LEU A 184 8.92 6.35 5.05
N GLY A 185 10.13 5.96 4.64
CA GLY A 185 11.38 6.52 5.15
C GLY A 185 11.66 7.94 4.69
N MET A 186 11.16 8.32 3.51
CA MET A 186 11.36 9.63 2.88
C MET A 186 10.28 10.65 3.27
N LEU A 187 9.17 10.25 3.90
CA LEU A 187 8.12 11.17 4.28
C LEU A 187 8.64 12.26 5.24
N PRO A 188 8.37 13.56 4.97
CA PRO A 188 8.86 14.66 5.76
C PRO A 188 8.33 14.59 7.20
N LYS A 189 9.16 15.02 8.14
CA LYS A 189 8.80 15.15 9.57
C LYS A 189 8.17 16.52 9.82
N ASP A 190 7.51 16.68 10.98
CA ASP A 190 6.81 17.91 11.36
C ASP A 190 7.68 19.18 11.31
N GLU A 191 8.99 19.05 11.52
CA GLU A 191 9.94 20.17 11.43
C GLU A 191 10.22 20.64 9.98
N GLN A 192 9.75 19.89 8.99
CA GLN A 192 9.97 20.15 7.55
C GLN A 192 8.68 20.40 6.77
N LYS A 193 7.54 20.45 7.50
CA LYS A 193 6.22 20.75 6.90
C LYS A 193 6.04 22.25 6.62
#